data_1a78f489e1464b53cca38a2f5804dc9d
#
_entry.id   1a78f489e1464b53cca38a2f5804dc9d
#
_cell.length_a   1.000
_cell.length_b   1.000
_cell.length_c   1.000
_cell.angle_alpha   90.00
_cell.angle_beta   90.00
_cell.angle_gamma   90.00
#
_symmetry.space_group_name_H-M   'P 1'
#
loop_
_entity.id
_entity.type
_entity.pdbx_description
1 polymer ?
#
loop_
_entity_poly.entity_id
_entity_poly.type
_entity_poly.pdbx_seq_one_letter_code
_entity_poly.pdbx_strand_id
1 'polypeptide(L)'
;LPHTAITPLVRDLAALKVPGVKPRELNAHNLQPPLDQRDPAEEMLLLDADANAQEIIDTAVSGFSFTITAAPGTEPLRTAVNIASALMGRGKSVLVVGEKRSTLAEFSALLKRTGIESLRYDLLAEHDAEAQRAEFIRAIVRNESAEEPNSEDLNEELVTTRAALLDHTRALLNKDSNWQISVYSALQRLAELTASEDGPATRVRFD
;
A
#
# COMPACT_ATOMS: atom_id res chain seq x y z
N LEU A 1 -3.88 10.98 40.95
CA LEU A 1 -3.82 11.02 39.50
C LEU A 1 -5.00 10.21 38.98
N PRO A 2 -5.87 10.75 38.12
CA PRO A 2 -6.93 9.97 37.53
C PRO A 2 -6.26 8.80 36.79
N HIS A 3 -6.80 7.60 36.99
CA HIS A 3 -6.40 6.41 36.27
C HIS A 3 -6.61 6.68 34.77
N THR A 4 -5.61 7.19 34.10
CA THR A 4 -5.57 7.22 32.67
C THR A 4 -5.63 5.76 32.25
N ALA A 5 -6.72 5.35 31.64
CA ALA A 5 -6.86 4.01 31.12
C ALA A 5 -5.72 3.82 30.12
N ILE A 6 -4.72 3.05 30.52
CA ILE A 6 -3.59 2.70 29.65
C ILE A 6 -4.23 1.99 28.46
N THR A 7 -4.12 2.60 27.29
CA THR A 7 -4.68 1.99 26.08
C THR A 7 -4.08 0.60 25.90
N PRO A 8 -4.83 -0.36 25.33
CA PRO A 8 -4.31 -1.71 25.09
C PRO A 8 -2.95 -1.70 24.39
N LEU A 9 -2.77 -0.79 23.44
CA LEU A 9 -1.51 -0.61 22.69
C LEU A 9 -0.33 -0.25 23.62
N VAL A 10 -0.49 0.71 24.53
CA VAL A 10 0.59 1.12 25.44
C VAL A 10 0.94 -0.01 26.39
N ARG A 11 -0.04 -0.79 26.82
CA ARG A 11 0.13 -1.96 27.66
C ARG A 11 0.90 -3.06 26.95
N ASP A 12 0.59 -3.31 25.67
CA ASP A 12 1.26 -4.31 24.83
C ASP A 12 2.71 -3.91 24.54
N LEU A 13 2.95 -2.64 24.23
CA LEU A 13 4.29 -2.07 24.04
C LEU A 13 5.14 -2.13 25.32
N ALA A 14 4.53 -1.95 26.49
CA ALA A 14 5.21 -2.08 27.76
C ALA A 14 5.42 -3.54 28.20
N ALA A 15 5.09 -4.52 27.36
CA ALA A 15 5.14 -5.95 27.66
C ALA A 15 4.39 -6.35 28.94
N LEU A 16 3.38 -5.59 29.33
CA LEU A 16 2.56 -5.87 30.48
C LEU A 16 1.62 -7.05 30.16
N LYS A 17 2.00 -8.25 30.57
CA LYS A 17 1.16 -9.44 30.44
C LYS A 17 -0.10 -9.26 31.29
N VAL A 18 -1.23 -9.06 30.64
CA VAL A 18 -2.53 -9.05 31.31
C VAL A 18 -3.19 -10.40 31.11
N PRO A 19 -3.50 -11.11 32.21
CA PRO A 19 -4.19 -12.39 32.11
C PRO A 19 -5.53 -12.25 31.37
N GLY A 20 -5.79 -13.13 30.39
CA GLY A 20 -7.05 -13.17 29.67
C GLY A 20 -7.12 -12.31 28.39
N VAL A 21 -6.11 -11.51 28.09
CA VAL A 21 -6.04 -10.79 26.80
C VAL A 21 -5.25 -11.64 25.81
N LYS A 22 -5.93 -12.15 24.80
CA LYS A 22 -5.26 -12.83 23.67
C LYS A 22 -4.77 -11.77 22.67
N PRO A 23 -3.59 -11.96 22.06
CA PRO A 23 -3.17 -11.16 20.90
C PRO A 23 -4.25 -11.26 19.82
N ARG A 24 -4.51 -10.16 19.14
CA ARG A 24 -5.40 -10.17 17.97
C ARG A 24 -4.67 -10.88 16.85
N GLU A 25 -5.15 -12.06 16.47
CA GLU A 25 -4.58 -12.80 15.33
C GLU A 25 -4.99 -12.13 14.01
N LEU A 26 -4.04 -12.05 13.09
CA LEU A 26 -4.27 -11.62 11.73
C LEU A 26 -5.02 -12.74 11.00
N ASN A 27 -6.32 -12.55 10.81
CA ASN A 27 -7.12 -13.46 10.01
C ASN A 27 -7.14 -12.96 8.58
N ALA A 28 -6.84 -13.82 7.61
CA ALA A 28 -6.84 -13.49 6.19
C ALA A 28 -8.18 -12.87 5.70
N HIS A 29 -9.28 -13.15 6.38
CA HIS A 29 -10.60 -12.58 6.07
C HIS A 29 -10.76 -11.10 6.44
N ASN A 30 -9.82 -10.53 7.19
CA ASN A 30 -9.85 -9.12 7.59
C ASN A 30 -8.93 -8.25 6.72
N LEU A 31 -8.22 -8.84 5.77
CA LEU A 31 -7.40 -8.11 4.81
C LEU A 31 -8.27 -7.64 3.63
N GLN A 32 -7.84 -6.55 3.03
CA GLN A 32 -8.46 -6.04 1.81
C GLN A 32 -8.37 -7.09 0.68
N PRO A 33 -9.30 -7.10 -0.27
CA PRO A 33 -9.17 -7.94 -1.46
C PRO A 33 -7.86 -7.65 -2.20
N PRO A 34 -7.32 -8.61 -2.97
CA PRO A 34 -6.19 -8.33 -3.86
C PRO A 34 -6.45 -7.12 -4.75
N LEU A 35 -5.40 -6.36 -5.10
CA LEU A 35 -5.51 -5.14 -5.92
C LEU A 35 -6.29 -5.37 -7.22
N ASP A 36 -6.06 -6.51 -7.87
CA ASP A 36 -6.72 -6.88 -9.13
C ASP A 36 -8.24 -7.06 -9.01
N GLN A 37 -8.76 -7.20 -7.79
CA GLN A 37 -10.18 -7.42 -7.50
C GLN A 37 -10.79 -6.27 -6.68
N ARG A 38 -9.99 -5.24 -6.39
CA ARG A 38 -10.41 -4.10 -5.58
C ARG A 38 -11.01 -3.01 -6.44
N ASP A 39 -12.02 -2.34 -5.89
CA ASP A 39 -12.53 -1.11 -6.49
C ASP A 39 -11.43 -0.04 -6.47
N PRO A 40 -11.06 0.54 -7.62
CA PRO A 40 -10.07 1.61 -7.68
C PRO A 40 -10.40 2.81 -6.78
N ALA A 41 -11.67 3.09 -6.55
CA ALA A 41 -12.12 4.16 -5.66
C ALA A 41 -11.69 3.97 -4.19
N GLU A 42 -11.42 2.73 -3.79
CA GLU A 42 -10.91 2.41 -2.44
C GLU A 42 -9.39 2.48 -2.32
N GLU A 43 -8.68 2.67 -3.42
CA GLU A 43 -7.22 2.74 -3.46
C GLU A 43 -6.75 4.17 -3.18
N MET A 44 -6.12 4.38 -2.04
CA MET A 44 -5.65 5.70 -1.60
C MET A 44 -4.13 5.72 -1.47
N LEU A 45 -3.43 5.42 -2.57
CA LEU A 45 -1.98 5.50 -2.65
C LEU A 45 -1.56 6.87 -3.18
N LEU A 46 -0.60 7.50 -2.51
CA LEU A 46 0.03 8.74 -2.97
C LEU A 46 1.35 8.50 -3.71
N LEU A 47 2.00 7.41 -3.39
CA LEU A 47 3.29 7.01 -3.93
C LEU A 47 3.19 5.57 -4.41
N ASP A 48 4.01 5.22 -5.41
CA ASP A 48 4.08 3.85 -5.90
C ASP A 48 4.41 2.87 -4.77
N ALA A 49 3.76 1.73 -4.76
CA ALA A 49 3.94 0.67 -3.80
C ALA A 49 4.10 -0.67 -4.52
N ASP A 50 5.05 -1.47 -4.09
CA ASP A 50 5.15 -2.86 -4.51
C ASP A 50 4.13 -3.74 -3.76
N ALA A 51 4.05 -5.02 -4.12
CA ALA A 51 3.10 -5.95 -3.51
C ALA A 51 3.30 -6.10 -1.99
N ASN A 52 4.54 -6.07 -1.51
CA ASN A 52 4.83 -6.17 -0.08
C ASN A 52 4.42 -4.89 0.67
N ALA A 53 4.73 -3.72 0.10
CA ALA A 53 4.31 -2.44 0.66
C ALA A 53 2.78 -2.35 0.71
N GLN A 54 2.09 -2.85 -0.32
CA GLN A 54 0.63 -2.86 -0.35
C GLN A 54 0.04 -3.76 0.74
N GLU A 55 0.58 -4.95 0.97
CA GLU A 55 0.15 -5.84 2.06
C GLU A 55 0.32 -5.17 3.44
N ILE A 56 1.42 -4.44 3.63
CA ILE A 56 1.68 -3.67 4.84
C ILE A 56 0.63 -2.55 5.01
N ILE A 57 0.32 -1.82 3.95
CA ILE A 57 -0.69 -0.75 3.96
C ILE A 57 -2.06 -1.33 4.30
N ASP A 58 -2.45 -2.43 3.67
CA ASP A 58 -3.73 -3.11 3.90
C ASP A 58 -3.85 -3.62 5.34
N THR A 59 -2.76 -4.13 5.89
CA THR A 59 -2.69 -4.56 7.30
C THR A 59 -2.92 -3.37 8.25
N ALA A 60 -2.29 -2.22 7.97
CA ALA A 60 -2.47 -1.00 8.74
C ALA A 60 -3.92 -0.47 8.68
N VAL A 61 -4.48 -0.42 7.48
CA VAL A 61 -5.86 0.01 7.23
C VAL A 61 -6.88 -0.89 7.93
N SER A 62 -6.60 -2.19 7.99
CA SER A 62 -7.42 -3.17 8.72
C SER A 62 -7.34 -3.01 10.25
N GLY A 63 -6.53 -2.08 10.75
CA GLY A 63 -6.45 -1.71 12.18
C GLY A 63 -5.62 -2.66 13.02
N PHE A 64 -4.71 -3.40 12.42
CA PHE A 64 -3.75 -4.23 13.15
C PHE A 64 -2.54 -3.41 13.62
N SER A 65 -1.98 -3.82 14.76
CA SER A 65 -0.70 -3.33 15.27
C SER A 65 0.38 -4.32 14.89
N PHE A 66 1.45 -3.84 14.26
CA PHE A 66 2.52 -4.71 13.76
C PHE A 66 3.85 -3.97 13.69
N THR A 67 4.93 -4.69 13.47
CA THR A 67 6.27 -4.17 13.26
C THR A 67 6.70 -4.43 11.84
N ILE A 68 7.29 -3.44 11.18
CA ILE A 68 7.84 -3.56 9.84
C ILE A 68 9.36 -3.64 9.97
N THR A 69 9.94 -4.73 9.46
CA THR A 69 11.39 -4.86 9.31
C THR A 69 11.76 -4.59 7.86
N ALA A 70 12.41 -3.46 7.63
CA ALA A 70 12.81 -3.03 6.30
C ALA A 70 14.25 -3.47 6.00
N ALA A 71 14.47 -4.12 4.86
CA ALA A 71 15.81 -4.45 4.39
C ALA A 71 16.53 -3.19 3.87
N PRO A 72 17.87 -3.15 3.90
CA PRO A 72 18.63 -2.08 3.27
C PRO A 72 18.27 -1.95 1.78
N GLY A 73 18.02 -0.73 1.32
CA GLY A 73 17.62 -0.44 -0.06
C GLY A 73 16.12 -0.44 -0.31
N THR A 74 15.28 -0.81 0.67
CA THR A 74 13.84 -0.57 0.61
C THR A 74 13.54 0.87 1.03
N GLU A 75 12.41 1.39 0.63
CA GLU A 75 11.99 2.76 0.96
C GLU A 75 10.87 2.77 2.03
N PRO A 76 11.18 2.45 3.30
CA PRO A 76 10.15 2.30 4.34
C PRO A 76 9.38 3.60 4.60
N LEU A 77 10.00 4.73 4.30
CA LEU A 77 9.38 6.04 4.48
C LEU A 77 8.24 6.28 3.47
N ARG A 78 8.38 5.78 2.24
CA ARG A 78 7.30 5.81 1.23
C ARG A 78 6.10 4.97 1.70
N THR A 79 6.37 3.78 2.22
CA THR A 79 5.33 2.93 2.80
C THR A 79 4.63 3.63 3.97
N ALA A 80 5.38 4.30 4.86
CA ALA A 80 4.81 5.07 5.97
C ALA A 80 3.92 6.24 5.49
N VAL A 81 4.32 6.94 4.42
CA VAL A 81 3.51 8.01 3.80
C VAL A 81 2.22 7.42 3.23
N ASN A 82 2.28 6.31 2.51
CA ASN A 82 1.11 5.63 1.98
C ASN A 82 0.16 5.12 3.08
N ILE A 83 0.69 4.57 4.19
CA ILE A 83 -0.12 4.22 5.36
C ILE A 83 -0.85 5.45 5.91
N ALA A 84 -0.11 6.54 6.10
CA ALA A 84 -0.70 7.78 6.61
C ALA A 84 -1.80 8.31 5.68
N SER A 85 -1.56 8.34 4.37
CA SER A 85 -2.56 8.81 3.40
C SER A 85 -3.79 7.91 3.35
N ALA A 86 -3.59 6.59 3.33
CA ALA A 86 -4.68 5.62 3.30
C ALA A 86 -5.57 5.69 4.57
N LEU A 87 -4.99 6.00 5.72
CA LEU A 87 -5.73 6.22 6.95
C LEU A 87 -6.43 7.58 6.97
N MET A 88 -5.75 8.65 6.52
CA MET A 88 -6.35 9.99 6.43
C MET A 88 -7.51 10.02 5.43
N GLY A 89 -7.39 9.37 4.29
CA GLY A 89 -8.47 9.25 3.32
C GLY A 89 -9.71 8.52 3.87
N ARG A 90 -9.55 7.72 4.93
CA ARG A 90 -10.63 7.08 5.68
C ARG A 90 -11.07 7.89 6.91
N GLY A 91 -10.71 9.17 6.99
CA GLY A 91 -11.08 10.08 8.08
C GLY A 91 -10.38 9.79 9.42
N LYS A 92 -9.24 9.10 9.40
CA LYS A 92 -8.45 8.84 10.61
C LYS A 92 -7.40 9.91 10.82
N SER A 93 -7.17 10.28 12.08
CA SER A 93 -6.00 11.08 12.46
C SER A 93 -4.78 10.18 12.66
N VAL A 94 -3.64 10.62 12.15
CA VAL A 94 -2.39 9.85 12.18
C VAL A 94 -1.33 10.64 12.95
N LEU A 95 -0.70 10.00 13.93
CA LEU A 95 0.45 10.54 14.63
C LEU A 95 1.72 9.83 14.13
N VAL A 96 2.65 10.60 13.58
CA VAL A 96 3.95 10.10 13.14
C VAL A 96 5.01 10.50 14.17
N VAL A 97 5.71 9.53 14.72
CA VAL A 97 6.78 9.73 15.71
C VAL A 97 8.09 9.22 15.12
N GLY A 98 9.12 10.02 15.15
CA GLY A 98 10.44 9.67 14.67
C GLY A 98 11.52 9.98 15.70
N GLU A 99 12.48 9.09 15.84
CA GLU A 99 13.65 9.30 16.72
C GLU A 99 14.52 10.49 16.26
N LYS A 100 14.67 10.62 14.93
CA LYS A 100 15.52 11.66 14.31
C LYS A 100 14.67 12.70 13.61
N ARG A 101 15.01 13.98 13.81
CA ARG A 101 14.38 15.10 13.09
C ARG A 101 14.54 14.99 11.57
N SER A 102 15.67 14.43 11.09
CA SER A 102 15.89 14.21 9.65
C SER A 102 14.85 13.28 9.03
N THR A 103 14.48 12.19 9.70
CA THR A 103 13.45 11.26 9.23
C THR A 103 12.08 11.94 9.12
N LEU A 104 11.74 12.77 10.10
CA LEU A 104 10.49 13.54 10.05
C LEU A 104 10.53 14.62 8.96
N ALA A 105 11.68 15.21 8.68
CA ALA A 105 11.87 16.16 7.60
C ALA A 105 11.70 15.48 6.22
N GLU A 106 12.28 14.29 6.04
CA GLU A 106 12.09 13.49 4.81
C GLU A 106 10.62 13.07 4.62
N PHE A 107 9.95 12.63 5.68
CA PHE A 107 8.52 12.34 5.65
C PHE A 107 7.72 13.58 5.20
N SER A 108 8.02 14.74 5.77
CA SER A 108 7.39 16.01 5.39
C SER A 108 7.68 16.39 3.94
N ALA A 109 8.91 16.18 3.46
CA ALA A 109 9.26 16.44 2.07
C ALA A 109 8.48 15.53 1.09
N LEU A 110 8.23 14.29 1.46
CA LEU A 110 7.38 13.38 0.67
C LEU A 110 5.94 13.87 0.64
N LEU A 111 5.34 14.27 1.77
CA LEU A 111 4.00 14.85 1.82
C LEU A 111 3.89 16.13 0.99
N LYS A 112 4.93 16.96 0.97
CA LYS A 112 4.98 18.16 0.14
C LYS A 112 4.97 17.83 -1.35
N ARG A 113 5.73 16.82 -1.75
CA ARG A 113 5.77 16.37 -3.16
C ARG A 113 4.43 15.83 -3.65
N THR A 114 3.62 15.28 -2.75
CA THR A 114 2.27 14.76 -3.06
C THR A 114 1.16 15.81 -2.91
N GLY A 115 1.51 17.04 -2.51
CA GLY A 115 0.56 18.14 -2.42
C GLY A 115 -0.32 18.16 -1.17
N ILE A 116 -0.11 17.23 -0.22
CA ILE A 116 -0.93 17.15 1.01
C ILE A 116 -0.21 17.68 2.26
N GLU A 117 0.85 18.46 2.10
CA GLU A 117 1.61 19.06 3.20
C GLU A 117 0.71 19.89 4.13
N SER A 118 -0.30 20.55 3.60
CA SER A 118 -1.23 21.38 4.36
C SER A 118 -2.09 20.62 5.36
N LEU A 119 -2.19 19.28 5.24
CA LEU A 119 -2.89 18.42 6.19
C LEU A 119 -2.01 18.01 7.38
N ARG A 120 -0.72 18.38 7.36
CA ARG A 120 0.24 18.06 8.42
C ARG A 120 0.30 19.17 9.46
N TYR A 121 0.33 18.79 10.73
CA TYR A 121 0.65 19.66 11.84
C TYR A 121 1.97 19.23 12.48
N ASP A 122 2.95 20.14 12.56
CA ASP A 122 4.26 19.87 13.14
C ASP A 122 4.28 20.27 14.63
N LEU A 123 4.27 19.27 15.51
CA LEU A 123 4.27 19.47 16.96
C LEU A 123 5.64 19.92 17.52
N LEU A 124 6.73 19.76 16.73
CA LEU A 124 8.08 20.07 17.14
C LEU A 124 8.62 21.38 16.53
N ALA A 125 7.82 22.02 15.68
CA ALA A 125 8.23 23.31 15.11
C ALA A 125 8.29 24.38 16.21
N GLU A 126 9.44 25.00 16.36
CA GLU A 126 9.65 26.16 17.26
C GLU A 126 8.95 27.43 16.75
N HIS A 127 8.16 27.29 15.69
CA HIS A 127 7.55 28.38 14.97
C HIS A 127 6.16 28.67 15.50
N ASP A 128 5.81 29.95 15.36
CA ASP A 128 4.53 30.56 15.66
C ASP A 128 3.34 29.59 15.51
N ALA A 129 2.85 29.08 16.63
CA ALA A 129 1.70 28.19 16.70
C ALA A 129 0.46 28.83 16.08
N GLU A 130 0.42 30.15 16.02
CA GLU A 130 -0.68 30.93 15.41
C GLU A 130 -0.59 30.83 13.86
N ALA A 131 0.58 30.91 13.28
CA ALA A 131 0.77 30.74 11.84
C ALA A 131 0.41 29.31 11.39
N GLN A 132 0.82 28.30 12.14
CA GLN A 132 0.46 26.92 11.86
C GLN A 132 -1.07 26.67 11.96
N ARG A 133 -1.69 27.24 12.99
CA ARG A 133 -3.15 27.16 13.15
C ARG A 133 -3.87 27.82 11.98
N ALA A 134 -3.40 29.00 11.56
CA ALA A 134 -3.98 29.73 10.44
C ALA A 134 -3.84 28.96 9.13
N GLU A 135 -2.71 28.25 8.93
CA GLU A 135 -2.50 27.41 7.75
C GLU A 135 -3.40 26.16 7.77
N PHE A 136 -3.57 25.55 8.91
CA PHE A 136 -4.48 24.42 9.09
C PHE A 136 -5.93 24.81 8.82
N ILE A 137 -6.38 25.95 9.34
CA ILE A 137 -7.71 26.47 9.05
C ILE A 137 -7.89 26.72 7.55
N ARG A 138 -6.91 27.33 6.89
CA ARG A 138 -6.93 27.54 5.43
C ARG A 138 -7.01 26.22 4.66
N ALA A 139 -6.32 25.18 5.13
CA ALA A 139 -6.39 23.85 4.53
C ALA A 139 -7.79 23.23 4.66
N ILE A 140 -8.42 23.36 5.83
CA ILE A 140 -9.81 22.90 6.04
C ILE A 140 -10.77 23.64 5.09
N VAL A 141 -10.71 24.96 5.05
CA VAL A 141 -11.58 25.77 4.16
C VAL A 141 -11.37 25.40 2.69
N ARG A 142 -10.12 25.16 2.28
CA ARG A 142 -9.81 24.72 0.91
C ARG A 142 -10.41 23.35 0.63
N ASN A 143 -10.32 22.43 1.58
CA ASN A 143 -10.88 21.09 1.43
C ASN A 143 -12.41 21.10 1.38
N GLU A 144 -13.05 21.94 2.20
CA GLU A 144 -14.52 22.12 2.17
C GLU A 144 -15.02 22.75 0.86
N SER A 145 -14.19 23.56 0.20
CA SER A 145 -14.51 24.19 -1.07
C SER A 145 -14.02 23.42 -2.29
N ALA A 146 -13.32 22.31 -2.09
CA ALA A 146 -12.83 21.47 -3.18
C ALA A 146 -14.00 20.73 -3.84
N GLU A 147 -14.05 20.78 -5.16
CA GLU A 147 -14.99 19.95 -5.91
C GLU A 147 -14.57 18.48 -5.81
N GLU A 148 -15.55 17.59 -5.70
CA GLU A 148 -15.29 16.16 -5.73
C GLU A 148 -14.71 15.78 -7.10
N PRO A 149 -13.53 15.14 -7.16
CA PRO A 149 -12.92 14.80 -8.43
C PRO A 149 -13.79 13.77 -9.15
N ASN A 150 -14.12 14.05 -10.41
CA ASN A 150 -14.79 13.07 -11.27
C ASN A 150 -13.76 12.01 -11.70
N SER A 151 -13.74 10.90 -10.99
CA SER A 151 -12.85 9.75 -11.27
C SER A 151 -13.60 8.54 -11.86
N GLU A 152 -14.91 8.66 -12.14
CA GLU A 152 -15.72 7.51 -12.59
C GLU A 152 -15.18 6.91 -13.87
N ASP A 153 -14.97 7.73 -14.91
CA ASP A 153 -14.45 7.26 -16.21
C ASP A 153 -13.06 6.60 -16.07
N LEU A 154 -12.19 7.19 -15.23
CA LEU A 154 -10.84 6.66 -15.00
C LEU A 154 -10.87 5.34 -14.24
N ASN A 155 -11.75 5.21 -13.25
CA ASN A 155 -11.94 3.99 -12.49
C ASN A 155 -12.47 2.86 -13.38
N GLU A 156 -13.43 3.16 -14.27
CA GLU A 156 -13.98 2.20 -15.22
C GLU A 156 -12.91 1.73 -16.23
N GLU A 157 -12.11 2.65 -16.77
CA GLU A 157 -10.98 2.31 -17.63
C GLU A 157 -9.96 1.42 -16.91
N LEU A 158 -9.64 1.73 -15.66
CA LEU A 158 -8.71 0.95 -14.84
C LEU A 158 -9.22 -0.47 -14.60
N VAL A 159 -10.48 -0.65 -14.23
CA VAL A 159 -11.12 -1.96 -14.06
C VAL A 159 -11.06 -2.77 -15.35
N THR A 160 -11.41 -2.16 -16.47
CA THR A 160 -11.41 -2.81 -17.79
C THR A 160 -10.00 -3.25 -18.19
N THR A 161 -9.02 -2.38 -18.00
CA THR A 161 -7.62 -2.67 -18.32
C THR A 161 -7.05 -3.78 -17.43
N ARG A 162 -7.35 -3.76 -16.13
CA ARG A 162 -6.97 -4.83 -15.20
C ARG A 162 -7.57 -6.18 -15.61
N ALA A 163 -8.86 -6.20 -15.95
CA ALA A 163 -9.51 -7.42 -16.40
C ALA A 163 -8.83 -8.00 -17.64
N ALA A 164 -8.52 -7.17 -18.64
CA ALA A 164 -7.82 -7.59 -19.86
C ALA A 164 -6.42 -8.16 -19.57
N LEU A 165 -5.65 -7.54 -18.66
CA LEU A 165 -4.33 -8.03 -18.24
C LEU A 165 -4.42 -9.36 -17.49
N LEU A 166 -5.41 -9.50 -16.61
CA LEU A 166 -5.65 -10.75 -15.87
C LEU A 166 -6.03 -11.89 -16.83
N ASP A 167 -6.90 -11.62 -17.79
CA ASP A 167 -7.30 -12.62 -18.77
C ASP A 167 -6.13 -13.05 -19.65
N HIS A 168 -5.28 -12.10 -20.07
CA HIS A 168 -4.04 -12.40 -20.78
C HIS A 168 -3.10 -13.28 -19.95
N THR A 169 -2.90 -12.93 -18.68
CA THR A 169 -2.05 -13.70 -17.76
C THR A 169 -2.60 -15.10 -17.54
N ARG A 170 -3.92 -15.22 -17.36
CA ARG A 170 -4.59 -16.52 -17.25
C ARG A 170 -4.44 -17.36 -18.52
N ALA A 171 -4.60 -16.75 -19.69
CA ALA A 171 -4.41 -17.44 -20.96
C ALA A 171 -2.99 -18.00 -21.12
N LEU A 172 -1.98 -17.28 -20.65
CA LEU A 172 -0.58 -17.74 -20.68
C LEU A 172 -0.26 -18.85 -19.67
N LEU A 173 -0.82 -18.76 -18.46
CA LEU A 173 -0.43 -19.61 -17.33
C LEU A 173 -1.36 -20.82 -17.12
N ASN A 174 -2.61 -20.75 -17.57
CA ASN A 174 -3.53 -21.86 -17.42
C ASN A 174 -3.08 -23.05 -18.28
N LYS A 175 -3.15 -24.22 -17.66
CA LYS A 175 -2.84 -25.46 -18.36
C LYS A 175 -4.02 -25.86 -19.25
N ASP A 176 -3.72 -26.16 -20.50
CA ASP A 176 -4.71 -26.76 -21.41
C ASP A 176 -5.22 -28.12 -20.87
N SER A 177 -6.49 -28.36 -21.01
CA SER A 177 -7.15 -29.57 -20.49
C SER A 177 -6.64 -30.86 -21.11
N ASN A 178 -6.23 -30.83 -22.38
CA ASN A 178 -5.81 -32.01 -23.14
C ASN A 178 -4.31 -32.27 -22.94
N TRP A 179 -3.50 -31.21 -23.00
CA TRP A 179 -2.04 -31.30 -23.00
C TRP A 179 -1.44 -31.13 -21.60
N GLN A 180 -2.18 -30.66 -20.61
CA GLN A 180 -1.73 -30.39 -19.24
C GLN A 180 -0.50 -29.47 -19.15
N ILE A 181 -0.24 -28.69 -20.19
CA ILE A 181 0.82 -27.69 -20.29
C ILE A 181 0.23 -26.32 -20.56
N SER A 182 0.87 -25.28 -20.03
CA SER A 182 0.50 -23.89 -20.31
C SER A 182 1.31 -23.37 -21.50
N VAL A 183 0.80 -22.33 -22.17
CA VAL A 183 1.53 -21.61 -23.23
C VAL A 183 2.89 -21.15 -22.73
N TYR A 184 2.93 -20.60 -21.50
CA TYR A 184 4.17 -20.16 -20.87
C TYR A 184 5.19 -21.30 -20.73
N SER A 185 4.78 -22.47 -20.19
CA SER A 185 5.68 -23.62 -20.04
C SER A 185 6.14 -24.19 -21.36
N ALA A 186 5.30 -24.15 -22.39
CA ALA A 186 5.70 -24.54 -23.75
C ALA A 186 6.75 -23.59 -24.34
N LEU A 187 6.56 -22.29 -24.19
CA LEU A 187 7.53 -21.28 -24.65
C LEU A 187 8.85 -21.38 -23.87
N GLN A 188 8.81 -21.60 -22.55
CA GLN A 188 10.01 -21.83 -21.76
C GLN A 188 10.78 -23.07 -22.26
N ARG A 189 10.07 -24.16 -22.49
CA ARG A 189 10.70 -25.38 -23.00
C ARG A 189 11.28 -25.20 -24.40
N LEU A 190 10.59 -24.45 -25.24
CA LEU A 190 11.10 -24.11 -26.57
C LEU A 190 12.38 -23.26 -26.48
N ALA A 191 12.41 -22.28 -25.59
CA ALA A 191 13.59 -21.44 -25.37
C ALA A 191 14.79 -22.29 -24.86
N GLU A 192 14.57 -23.21 -23.93
CA GLU A 192 15.62 -24.15 -23.45
C GLU A 192 16.17 -25.00 -24.58
N LEU A 193 15.31 -25.56 -25.44
CA LEU A 193 15.70 -26.40 -26.55
C LEU A 193 16.46 -25.63 -27.65
N THR A 194 16.08 -24.38 -27.89
CA THR A 194 16.73 -23.54 -28.91
C THR A 194 18.03 -22.90 -28.43
N ALA A 195 18.24 -22.78 -27.10
CA ALA A 195 19.49 -22.30 -26.52
C ALA A 195 20.58 -23.40 -26.43
N SER A 196 20.22 -24.67 -26.63
CA SER A 196 21.14 -25.79 -26.62
C SER A 196 21.90 -25.85 -27.95
N GLU A 197 23.22 -26.13 -27.88
CA GLU A 197 24.06 -26.33 -29.10
C GLU A 197 23.57 -27.52 -29.95
N ASP A 198 22.93 -28.51 -29.30
CA ASP A 198 22.32 -29.68 -29.95
C ASP A 198 20.84 -29.47 -30.29
N GLY A 199 20.40 -28.23 -30.34
CA GLY A 199 19.01 -27.89 -30.67
C GLY A 199 18.59 -28.45 -32.04
N PRO A 200 17.36 -28.99 -32.17
CA PRO A 200 16.90 -29.57 -33.42
C PRO A 200 16.87 -28.53 -34.54
N ALA A 201 17.59 -28.79 -35.62
CA ALA A 201 17.64 -27.93 -36.78
C ALA A 201 16.37 -27.96 -37.67
N THR A 202 15.39 -28.79 -37.30
CA THR A 202 14.17 -29.00 -38.08
C THR A 202 13.12 -27.94 -37.80
N ARG A 203 12.71 -27.25 -38.85
CA ARG A 203 11.54 -26.37 -38.85
C ARG A 203 10.33 -27.15 -39.39
N VAL A 204 9.78 -28.04 -38.61
CA VAL A 204 8.56 -28.73 -39.01
C VAL A 204 7.38 -27.77 -38.77
N ARG A 205 6.63 -27.50 -39.83
CA ARG A 205 5.32 -26.83 -39.71
C ARG A 205 4.26 -27.91 -39.82
N PHE A 206 3.36 -27.91 -38.87
CA PHE A 206 2.13 -28.72 -38.95
C PHE A 206 1.08 -27.85 -39.64
N ASP A 207 0.48 -28.36 -40.71
CA ASP A 207 -0.63 -27.74 -41.42
C ASP A 207 -1.93 -27.82 -40.58
#